data_6d2f0fe2c767c7ee2e9425cbe62fb3f0
#
_entry.id   6d2f0fe2c767c7ee2e9425cbe62fb3f0
#
_cell.length_a   1.000
_cell.length_b   1.000
_cell.length_c   1.000
_cell.angle_alpha   90.00
_cell.angle_beta   90.00
_cell.angle_gamma   90.00
#
_symmetry.space_group_name_H-M   'P 1'
#
loop_
_entity.id
_entity.type
_entity.pdbx_description
1 polymer ?
#
loop_
_entity_poly.entity_id
_entity_poly.type
_entity_poly.pdbx_seq_one_letter_code
_entity_poly.pdbx_strand_id
1 'polypeptide(L)'
;MTQSNRDRSPTRPDELALAEPQVSLSALLKNGLVEAGGKPCGRVTDIVVRLRRNDYAEVTVLVVRDGAETIHLLANNIVDIRPSLVELKSEQRGFRPGPLDQDEVSLRSDILCQRVIDLGRSALVKVYDVRLSRHGDGWAAVALDVHRARWFSLGSHATHAARDWRSFLPLARIGDLATTSSSPGWIGRLKPAQIADLIETATSDEQGKLLEQVHSDPELEADVFEELEEDSQAQVFKSLDDDEIANVLSRMRADDAADAVMELAQERRQSVLDLLPHGERTKVMTLLGYNEATAGGVMGTEFLALSEDTTVAEALQHIREATTKQPEALITIHCIASDGKLTGVLGLVQALRADPKTSLKDAADHHIVAASPQDDISTVVARMADFNLLSLPVLDEEGILLGIVTVDDALEAALPAHWAKR
;
A
#
# COMPACT_ATOMS: atom_id res chain seq x y z
N MET A 1 29.51 42.36 25.20
CA MET A 1 28.06 42.27 25.37
C MET A 1 27.45 42.24 24.01
N THR A 2 27.16 41.04 23.50
CA THR A 2 26.48 40.81 22.24
C THR A 2 25.52 39.70 22.48
N GLN A 3 24.21 40.04 22.54
CA GLN A 3 23.10 39.14 22.73
C GLN A 3 22.89 38.29 21.45
N SER A 4 22.99 37.02 21.61
CA SER A 4 22.60 35.99 20.62
C SER A 4 21.09 36.05 20.43
N ASN A 5 20.67 36.49 19.27
CA ASN A 5 19.29 36.41 18.79
C ASN A 5 19.08 34.93 18.31
N ARG A 6 18.41 34.11 19.12
CA ARG A 6 18.02 32.77 18.73
C ARG A 6 16.89 32.88 17.73
N ASP A 7 17.20 32.51 16.51
CA ASP A 7 16.29 32.24 15.40
C ASP A 7 15.14 31.32 15.87
N ARG A 8 13.95 31.87 15.99
CA ARG A 8 12.71 31.11 16.09
C ARG A 8 12.30 30.77 14.68
N SER A 9 12.62 29.56 14.24
CA SER A 9 12.00 28.96 13.06
C SER A 9 10.47 29.09 13.17
N PRO A 10 9.76 29.41 12.10
CA PRO A 10 8.30 29.49 12.15
C PRO A 10 7.73 28.12 12.48
N THR A 11 7.01 28.04 13.59
CA THR A 11 6.26 26.85 14.01
C THR A 11 5.35 26.44 12.85
N ARG A 12 5.46 25.21 12.40
CA ARG A 12 4.60 24.69 11.32
C ARG A 12 3.13 24.78 11.78
N PRO A 13 2.18 25.09 10.87
CA PRO A 13 0.74 25.13 11.21
C PRO A 13 0.24 23.86 11.92
N ASP A 14 0.92 22.77 11.71
CA ASP A 14 0.65 21.43 12.23
C ASP A 14 0.89 21.27 13.74
N GLU A 15 1.89 21.97 14.30
CA GLU A 15 2.16 21.97 15.74
C GLU A 15 1.16 22.84 16.51
N LEU A 16 0.54 23.82 15.86
CA LEU A 16 -0.44 24.74 16.46
C LEU A 16 -1.79 24.03 16.72
N ALA A 17 -2.27 23.17 15.82
CA ALA A 17 -3.54 22.46 15.98
C ALA A 17 -3.52 21.44 17.14
N LEU A 18 -2.35 20.87 17.45
CA LEU A 18 -2.16 19.97 18.60
C LEU A 18 -1.91 20.72 19.92
N ALA A 19 -1.61 22.02 19.86
CA ALA A 19 -1.36 22.87 21.03
C ALA A 19 -2.64 23.52 21.59
N GLU A 20 -3.74 23.54 20.83
CA GLU A 20 -5.03 24.06 21.28
C GLU A 20 -5.76 23.08 22.21
N PRO A 21 -6.68 23.55 23.08
CA PRO A 21 -7.47 22.68 23.93
C PRO A 21 -8.25 21.66 23.11
N GLN A 22 -7.99 20.38 23.34
CA GLN A 22 -8.65 19.28 22.64
C GLN A 22 -9.80 18.73 23.47
N VAL A 23 -10.93 18.45 22.81
CA VAL A 23 -12.12 17.85 23.42
C VAL A 23 -12.23 16.39 23.01
N SER A 24 -12.40 15.49 24.00
CA SER A 24 -12.65 14.08 23.78
C SER A 24 -14.06 13.84 23.27
N LEU A 25 -14.21 13.16 22.15
CA LEU A 25 -15.49 12.72 21.61
C LEU A 25 -16.22 11.79 22.58
N SER A 26 -15.51 10.82 23.17
CA SER A 26 -16.10 9.87 24.12
C SER A 26 -16.66 10.58 25.36
N ALA A 27 -15.99 11.61 25.87
CA ALA A 27 -16.48 12.42 26.98
C ALA A 27 -17.72 13.22 26.56
N LEU A 28 -17.71 13.79 25.35
CA LEU A 28 -18.81 14.56 24.81
C LEU A 28 -20.05 13.69 24.57
N LEU A 29 -19.91 12.50 24.01
CA LEU A 29 -21.01 11.55 23.80
C LEU A 29 -21.63 11.07 25.12
N LYS A 30 -20.84 11.02 26.22
CA LYS A 30 -21.30 10.61 27.53
C LYS A 30 -22.05 11.73 28.27
N ASN A 31 -21.52 12.96 28.24
CA ASN A 31 -21.93 14.04 29.13
C ASN A 31 -22.32 15.34 28.39
N GLY A 32 -22.15 15.42 27.04
CA GLY A 32 -22.32 16.66 26.30
C GLY A 32 -23.77 17.14 26.25
N LEU A 33 -24.06 18.22 26.93
CA LEU A 33 -25.28 18.99 26.77
C LEU A 33 -25.14 19.97 25.60
N VAL A 34 -26.27 20.27 24.95
CA VAL A 34 -26.32 21.27 23.89
C VAL A 34 -27.20 22.41 24.37
N GLU A 35 -26.70 23.63 24.31
CA GLU A 35 -27.39 24.83 24.75
C GLU A 35 -27.38 25.91 23.65
N ALA A 36 -28.49 26.65 23.52
CA ALA A 36 -28.61 27.81 22.68
C ALA A 36 -29.14 28.98 23.53
N GLY A 37 -28.35 30.05 23.64
CA GLY A 37 -28.71 31.20 24.46
C GLY A 37 -28.98 30.88 25.94
N GLY A 38 -28.29 29.88 26.49
CA GLY A 38 -28.44 29.40 27.88
C GLY A 38 -29.64 28.46 28.12
N LYS A 39 -30.34 28.03 27.05
CA LYS A 39 -31.43 27.06 27.14
C LYS A 39 -30.96 25.70 26.64
N PRO A 40 -31.24 24.60 27.35
CA PRO A 40 -30.88 23.23 26.91
C PRO A 40 -31.67 22.84 25.68
N CYS A 41 -30.96 22.32 24.67
CA CYS A 41 -31.50 21.85 23.39
C CYS A 41 -31.35 20.35 23.19
N GLY A 42 -30.84 19.61 24.18
CA GLY A 42 -30.65 18.16 24.14
C GLY A 42 -29.24 17.69 24.48
N ARG A 43 -28.90 16.47 24.02
CA ARG A 43 -27.59 15.85 24.27
C ARG A 43 -26.93 15.41 22.96
N VAL A 44 -25.62 15.56 22.87
CA VAL A 44 -24.84 15.07 21.74
C VAL A 44 -24.93 13.54 21.68
N THR A 45 -25.25 13.03 20.50
CA THR A 45 -25.29 11.59 20.24
C THR A 45 -24.32 11.15 19.17
N ASP A 46 -23.93 12.08 18.27
CA ASP A 46 -22.93 11.86 17.25
C ASP A 46 -22.41 13.18 16.68
N ILE A 47 -21.31 13.09 15.94
CA ILE A 47 -20.76 14.20 15.15
C ILE A 47 -20.40 13.66 13.77
N VAL A 48 -20.87 14.33 12.72
CA VAL A 48 -20.50 14.03 11.35
C VAL A 48 -19.38 14.95 10.93
N VAL A 49 -18.37 14.39 10.27
CA VAL A 49 -17.23 15.13 9.74
C VAL A 49 -17.09 14.86 8.25
N ARG A 50 -16.61 15.87 7.53
CA ARG A 50 -16.22 15.76 6.13
C ARG A 50 -14.74 15.46 6.06
N LEU A 51 -14.40 14.35 5.40
CA LEU A 51 -13.02 13.95 5.18
C LEU A 51 -12.36 14.90 4.18
N ARG A 52 -11.17 15.36 4.52
CA ARG A 52 -10.36 16.25 3.67
C ARG A 52 -9.05 15.54 3.31
N ARG A 53 -8.63 15.68 2.06
CA ARG A 53 -7.36 15.11 1.61
C ARG A 53 -6.20 15.88 2.24
N ASN A 54 -5.34 15.19 3.00
CA ASN A 54 -4.15 15.74 3.69
C ASN A 54 -4.48 16.83 4.73
N ASP A 55 -5.71 16.90 5.22
CA ASP A 55 -6.13 17.87 6.21
C ASP A 55 -7.00 17.21 7.29
N TYR A 56 -7.35 17.96 8.31
CA TYR A 56 -8.23 17.51 9.37
C TYR A 56 -9.67 17.35 8.88
N ALA A 57 -10.38 16.38 9.47
CA ALA A 57 -11.78 16.14 9.10
C ALA A 57 -12.68 17.22 9.75
N GLU A 58 -13.26 18.04 8.90
CA GLU A 58 -14.08 19.20 9.32
C GLU A 58 -15.46 18.76 9.83
N VAL A 59 -15.87 19.24 10.99
CA VAL A 59 -17.21 18.99 11.54
C VAL A 59 -18.24 19.67 10.65
N THR A 60 -19.23 18.90 10.14
CA THR A 60 -20.30 19.39 9.28
C THR A 60 -21.65 19.37 9.99
N VAL A 61 -21.93 18.33 10.78
CA VAL A 61 -23.20 18.15 11.47
C VAL A 61 -23.00 17.68 12.91
N LEU A 62 -23.74 18.27 13.83
CA LEU A 62 -23.91 17.82 15.20
C LEU A 62 -25.24 17.07 15.31
N VAL A 63 -25.20 15.82 15.76
CA VAL A 63 -26.40 15.00 16.00
C VAL A 63 -26.79 15.08 17.46
N VAL A 64 -28.00 15.54 17.71
CA VAL A 64 -28.50 15.84 19.07
C VAL A 64 -29.78 15.05 19.32
N ARG A 65 -29.92 14.50 20.51
CA ARG A 65 -31.18 13.91 21.00
C ARG A 65 -31.88 14.87 21.93
N ASP A 66 -33.10 15.26 21.57
CA ASP A 66 -34.02 16.02 22.42
C ASP A 66 -35.25 15.15 22.72
N GLY A 67 -35.32 14.63 23.94
CA GLY A 67 -36.34 13.66 24.31
C GLY A 67 -36.32 12.41 23.43
N ALA A 68 -37.37 12.20 22.64
CA ALA A 68 -37.49 11.08 21.71
C ALA A 68 -37.02 11.39 20.27
N GLU A 69 -36.76 12.65 19.97
CA GLU A 69 -36.37 13.11 18.63
C GLU A 69 -34.85 13.18 18.47
N THR A 70 -34.39 12.82 17.27
CA THR A 70 -33.00 13.06 16.85
C THR A 70 -32.98 14.25 15.89
N ILE A 71 -32.20 15.24 16.23
CA ILE A 71 -32.08 16.51 15.52
C ILE A 71 -30.66 16.64 14.96
N HIS A 72 -30.54 17.09 13.72
CA HIS A 72 -29.28 17.35 13.07
C HIS A 72 -29.06 18.87 12.94
N LEU A 73 -27.96 19.37 13.44
CA LEU A 73 -27.63 20.78 13.49
C LEU A 73 -26.36 21.04 12.67
N LEU A 74 -26.39 22.03 11.80
CA LEU A 74 -25.21 22.39 11.00
C LEU A 74 -24.09 22.96 11.90
N ALA A 75 -22.86 22.56 11.63
CA ALA A 75 -21.68 22.95 12.40
C ALA A 75 -21.41 24.46 12.43
N ASN A 76 -21.85 25.20 11.42
CA ASN A 76 -21.72 26.64 11.37
C ASN A 76 -22.50 27.39 12.50
N ASN A 77 -23.41 26.69 13.18
CA ASN A 77 -24.14 27.17 14.34
C ASN A 77 -23.40 26.96 15.68
N ILE A 78 -22.31 26.20 15.67
CA ILE A 78 -21.52 25.91 16.89
C ILE A 78 -20.66 27.12 17.22
N VAL A 79 -20.81 27.65 18.46
CA VAL A 79 -19.96 28.68 19.03
C VAL A 79 -18.73 28.06 19.66
N ASP A 80 -18.96 27.05 20.53
CA ASP A 80 -17.89 26.41 21.28
C ASP A 80 -18.22 24.96 21.62
N ILE A 81 -17.21 24.11 21.70
CA ILE A 81 -17.32 22.73 22.19
C ILE A 81 -16.39 22.55 23.41
N ARG A 82 -16.99 22.19 24.55
CA ARG A 82 -16.30 21.84 25.79
C ARG A 82 -16.60 20.39 26.15
N PRO A 83 -15.85 19.74 27.04
CA PRO A 83 -16.03 18.33 27.35
C PRO A 83 -17.45 17.89 27.75
N SER A 84 -18.25 18.79 28.27
CA SER A 84 -19.62 18.52 28.73
C SER A 84 -20.68 19.47 28.16
N LEU A 85 -20.32 20.39 27.29
CA LEU A 85 -21.23 21.43 26.78
C LEU A 85 -20.88 21.82 25.34
N VAL A 86 -21.90 21.85 24.47
CA VAL A 86 -21.82 22.46 23.15
C VAL A 86 -22.71 23.70 23.13
N GLU A 87 -22.12 24.84 22.87
CA GLU A 87 -22.81 26.13 22.82
C GLU A 87 -23.14 26.49 21.37
N LEU A 88 -24.41 26.83 21.11
CA LEU A 88 -24.91 27.23 19.79
C LEU A 88 -25.19 28.71 19.72
N LYS A 89 -25.06 29.31 18.51
CA LYS A 89 -25.38 30.73 18.22
C LYS A 89 -26.85 31.07 18.43
N SER A 90 -27.72 30.12 18.06
CA SER A 90 -29.17 30.31 18.12
C SER A 90 -29.91 28.99 18.20
N GLU A 91 -31.16 29.04 18.69
CA GLU A 91 -32.09 27.90 18.54
C GLU A 91 -32.41 27.73 17.05
N GLN A 92 -31.73 26.78 16.40
CA GLN A 92 -32.09 26.38 15.05
C GLN A 92 -33.05 25.20 15.10
N ARG A 93 -34.06 25.19 14.23
CA ARG A 93 -34.80 23.96 13.95
C ARG A 93 -33.86 22.99 13.26
N GLY A 94 -33.72 21.84 13.85
CA GLY A 94 -32.97 20.73 13.23
C GLY A 94 -33.55 20.40 11.86
N PHE A 95 -32.73 19.86 11.00
CA PHE A 95 -33.15 19.30 9.73
C PHE A 95 -33.09 17.75 9.82
N ARG A 96 -33.85 17.08 9.00
CA ARG A 96 -33.65 15.64 8.78
C ARG A 96 -32.70 15.50 7.60
N PRO A 97 -31.45 14.99 7.79
CA PRO A 97 -30.57 14.79 6.67
C PRO A 97 -31.09 13.65 5.80
N GLY A 98 -30.74 13.73 4.53
CA GLY A 98 -30.65 12.57 3.66
C GLY A 98 -29.53 11.62 4.09
N PRO A 99 -29.19 10.65 3.26
CA PRO A 99 -27.95 9.89 3.44
C PRO A 99 -26.75 10.84 3.51
N LEU A 100 -25.72 10.47 4.27
CA LEU A 100 -24.48 11.25 4.35
C LEU A 100 -23.88 11.43 2.95
N ASP A 101 -23.26 12.59 2.70
CA ASP A 101 -22.49 12.80 1.47
C ASP A 101 -21.37 11.78 1.37
N GLN A 102 -20.88 11.53 0.16
CA GLN A 102 -19.83 10.52 -0.08
C GLN A 102 -18.53 10.78 0.73
N ASP A 103 -18.21 12.04 1.00
CA ASP A 103 -17.05 12.48 1.78
C ASP A 103 -17.35 12.66 3.27
N GLU A 104 -18.55 12.35 3.75
CA GLU A 104 -18.94 12.50 5.15
C GLU A 104 -18.96 11.17 5.90
N VAL A 105 -18.45 11.17 7.13
CA VAL A 105 -18.42 10.01 8.04
C VAL A 105 -18.95 10.39 9.43
N SER A 106 -19.63 9.44 10.06
CA SER A 106 -20.02 9.54 11.46
C SER A 106 -18.82 9.20 12.36
N LEU A 107 -18.46 10.09 13.25
CA LEU A 107 -17.36 9.80 14.19
C LEU A 107 -17.70 8.67 15.16
N ARG A 108 -18.98 8.50 15.50
CA ARG A 108 -19.41 7.45 16.43
C ARG A 108 -19.50 6.08 15.77
N SER A 109 -20.14 5.94 14.61
CA SER A 109 -20.38 4.65 13.97
C SER A 109 -19.22 4.18 13.11
N ASP A 110 -18.52 5.13 12.45
CA ASP A 110 -17.56 4.79 11.40
C ASP A 110 -16.10 4.92 11.87
N ILE A 111 -15.85 5.61 13.00
CA ILE A 111 -14.49 5.85 13.51
C ILE A 111 -14.29 5.31 14.92
N LEU A 112 -15.15 5.70 15.88
CA LEU A 112 -14.98 5.34 17.28
C LEU A 112 -15.17 3.83 17.47
N CYS A 113 -14.21 3.17 18.11
CA CYS A 113 -14.15 1.72 18.29
C CYS A 113 -13.98 0.90 17.00
N GLN A 114 -13.86 1.53 15.85
CA GLN A 114 -13.51 0.89 14.57
C GLN A 114 -12.00 0.80 14.39
N ARG A 115 -11.56 0.02 13.41
CA ARG A 115 -10.16 0.00 12.97
C ARG A 115 -9.95 1.00 11.85
N VAL A 116 -8.79 1.64 11.87
CA VAL A 116 -8.34 2.58 10.84
C VAL A 116 -6.93 2.18 10.41
N ILE A 117 -6.55 2.56 9.21
CA ILE A 117 -5.19 2.34 8.71
C ILE A 117 -4.27 3.40 9.30
N ASP A 118 -3.21 2.98 10.00
CA ASP A 118 -2.09 3.81 10.43
C ASP A 118 -1.05 3.87 9.29
N LEU A 119 -1.00 4.98 8.56
CA LEU A 119 -0.11 5.16 7.41
C LEU A 119 1.38 5.10 7.77
N GLY A 120 1.74 5.48 9.00
CA GLY A 120 3.13 5.48 9.45
C GLY A 120 3.64 4.09 9.87
N ARG A 121 2.73 3.16 10.14
CA ARG A 121 3.04 1.80 10.57
C ARG A 121 2.54 0.72 9.61
N SER A 122 1.81 1.13 8.59
CA SER A 122 1.14 0.23 7.65
C SER A 122 0.34 -0.87 8.37
N ALA A 123 -0.46 -0.46 9.35
CA ALA A 123 -1.16 -1.40 10.22
C ALA A 123 -2.58 -0.94 10.53
N LEU A 124 -3.48 -1.91 10.71
CA LEU A 124 -4.84 -1.67 11.17
C LEU A 124 -4.86 -1.50 12.69
N VAL A 125 -5.22 -0.30 13.16
CA VAL A 125 -5.26 0.06 14.57
C VAL A 125 -6.66 0.43 15.02
N LYS A 126 -7.05 0.03 16.24
CA LYS A 126 -8.36 0.35 16.80
C LYS A 126 -8.37 1.75 17.40
N VAL A 127 -9.41 2.54 17.07
CA VAL A 127 -9.62 3.86 17.64
C VAL A 127 -10.37 3.75 18.96
N TYR A 128 -9.82 4.36 20.01
CA TYR A 128 -10.42 4.39 21.36
C TYR A 128 -11.05 5.73 21.69
N ASP A 129 -10.56 6.83 21.10
CA ASP A 129 -11.16 8.15 21.20
C ASP A 129 -10.76 9.04 20.03
N VAL A 130 -11.57 10.09 19.78
CA VAL A 130 -11.30 11.11 18.77
C VAL A 130 -11.14 12.45 19.49
N ARG A 131 -10.15 13.23 19.09
CA ARG A 131 -9.90 14.57 19.63
C ARG A 131 -10.40 15.62 18.65
N LEU A 132 -11.27 16.48 19.15
CA LEU A 132 -11.81 17.63 18.43
C LEU A 132 -11.09 18.88 18.90
N SER A 133 -10.79 19.79 17.99
CA SER A 133 -10.23 21.13 18.29
C SER A 133 -10.74 22.16 17.29
N ARG A 134 -10.54 23.42 17.61
CA ARG A 134 -10.79 24.49 16.62
C ARG A 134 -9.78 24.38 15.49
N HIS A 135 -10.27 24.53 14.26
CA HIS A 135 -9.45 24.56 13.07
C HIS A 135 -10.04 25.56 12.07
N GLY A 136 -9.29 26.60 11.76
CA GLY A 136 -9.83 27.72 10.99
C GLY A 136 -11.03 28.36 11.69
N ASP A 137 -12.12 28.57 10.95
CA ASP A 137 -13.36 29.17 11.48
C ASP A 137 -14.32 28.12 12.09
N GLY A 138 -13.95 26.83 12.10
CA GLY A 138 -14.80 25.73 12.53
C GLY A 138 -14.18 24.80 13.57
N TRP A 139 -14.73 23.61 13.66
CA TRP A 139 -14.25 22.50 14.47
C TRP A 139 -13.85 21.34 13.58
N ALA A 140 -12.80 20.62 13.97
CA ALA A 140 -12.32 19.45 13.23
C ALA A 140 -11.90 18.32 14.17
N ALA A 141 -11.91 17.08 13.66
CA ALA A 141 -11.23 15.97 14.26
C ALA A 141 -9.74 16.07 13.92
N VAL A 142 -8.91 16.31 14.95
CA VAL A 142 -7.48 16.62 14.80
C VAL A 142 -6.55 15.50 15.20
N ALA A 143 -7.02 14.58 16.05
CA ALA A 143 -6.20 13.46 16.48
C ALA A 143 -7.04 12.24 16.89
N LEU A 144 -6.42 11.06 16.83
CA LEU A 144 -6.99 9.79 17.26
C LEU A 144 -6.19 9.21 18.42
N ASP A 145 -6.89 8.67 19.42
CA ASP A 145 -6.29 7.83 20.45
C ASP A 145 -6.44 6.36 20.04
N VAL A 146 -5.31 5.74 19.72
CA VAL A 146 -5.22 4.34 19.27
C VAL A 146 -4.58 3.43 20.32
N HIS A 147 -4.40 3.93 21.54
CA HIS A 147 -3.79 3.17 22.64
C HIS A 147 -4.85 2.60 23.57
N ARG A 148 -4.80 1.29 23.79
CA ARG A 148 -5.62 0.65 24.80
C ARG A 148 -5.17 1.07 26.20
N ALA A 149 -6.03 1.75 26.97
CA ALA A 149 -5.74 2.04 28.36
C ALA A 149 -5.43 0.73 29.10
N ARG A 150 -4.21 0.60 29.65
CA ARG A 150 -3.87 -0.54 30.52
C ARG A 150 -4.66 -0.42 31.81
N TRP A 151 -5.52 -1.40 32.11
CA TRP A 151 -6.34 -1.51 33.32
C TRP A 151 -5.54 -1.36 34.63
N PHE A 152 -4.22 -1.57 34.64
CA PHE A 152 -3.36 -1.63 35.81
C PHE A 152 -2.39 -0.44 36.00
N SER A 153 -2.66 0.73 35.51
CA SER A 153 -1.88 1.91 35.89
C SER A 153 -2.48 2.58 37.12
N LEU A 154 -2.21 2.03 38.29
CA LEU A 154 -2.34 2.74 39.57
C LEU A 154 -1.33 3.91 39.57
N GLY A 155 -1.80 5.13 39.34
CA GLY A 155 -1.10 6.32 39.81
C GLY A 155 -0.38 7.22 38.81
N SER A 156 -0.55 7.11 37.52
CA SER A 156 -0.26 8.25 36.61
C SER A 156 -1.31 8.29 35.51
N HIS A 157 -1.98 9.40 35.36
CA HIS A 157 -2.64 9.78 34.10
C HIS A 157 -1.52 9.99 33.07
N ALA A 158 -0.93 8.91 32.57
CA ALA A 158 -0.17 8.95 31.32
C ALA A 158 -1.22 9.29 30.26
N THR A 159 -1.36 10.56 29.94
CA THR A 159 -2.01 11.04 28.75
C THR A 159 -1.22 10.44 27.60
N HIS A 160 -1.65 9.28 27.10
CA HIS A 160 -1.11 8.77 25.86
C HIS A 160 -1.34 9.85 24.81
N ALA A 161 -0.26 10.32 24.19
CA ALA A 161 -0.35 11.36 23.20
C ALA A 161 -1.22 10.84 22.06
N ALA A 162 -2.39 11.45 21.90
CA ALA A 162 -3.22 11.21 20.72
C ALA A 162 -2.37 11.54 19.48
N ARG A 163 -2.49 10.73 18.43
CA ARG A 163 -1.72 10.88 17.20
C ARG A 163 -2.52 11.70 16.20
N ASP A 164 -1.81 12.46 15.38
CA ASP A 164 -2.38 13.32 14.36
C ASP A 164 -3.35 12.55 13.45
N TRP A 165 -4.54 13.11 13.22
CA TRP A 165 -5.58 12.55 12.36
C TRP A 165 -5.07 12.20 10.97
N ARG A 166 -4.21 13.03 10.37
CA ARG A 166 -3.67 12.89 9.02
C ARG A 166 -2.77 11.67 8.84
N SER A 167 -2.36 11.06 9.95
CA SER A 167 -1.61 9.79 9.95
C SER A 167 -2.52 8.57 9.79
N PHE A 168 -3.84 8.76 9.70
CA PHE A 168 -4.80 7.65 9.66
C PHE A 168 -5.79 7.78 8.51
N LEU A 169 -6.31 6.63 8.09
CA LEU A 169 -7.37 6.53 7.09
C LEU A 169 -8.52 5.66 7.59
N PRO A 170 -9.75 6.18 7.59
CA PRO A 170 -10.93 5.41 7.94
C PRO A 170 -11.26 4.35 6.87
N LEU A 171 -11.55 3.11 7.29
CA LEU A 171 -11.99 2.04 6.39
C LEU A 171 -13.44 2.20 5.91
N ALA A 172 -14.26 2.95 6.65
CA ALA A 172 -15.71 2.95 6.46
C ALA A 172 -16.19 3.51 5.10
N ARG A 173 -15.40 4.35 4.44
CA ARG A 173 -15.76 4.99 3.15
C ARG A 173 -14.59 5.11 2.18
N ILE A 174 -13.74 4.11 2.18
CA ILE A 174 -12.57 4.09 1.30
C ILE A 174 -13.00 4.11 -0.18
N GLY A 175 -14.07 3.35 -0.55
CA GLY A 175 -14.60 3.27 -1.92
C GLY A 175 -15.11 4.60 -2.46
N ASP A 176 -15.83 5.34 -1.63
CA ASP A 176 -16.48 6.59 -2.04
C ASP A 176 -15.46 7.73 -2.29
N LEU A 177 -14.32 7.72 -1.61
CA LEU A 177 -13.26 8.73 -1.78
C LEU A 177 -12.43 8.54 -3.07
N ALA A 178 -12.43 7.34 -3.64
CA ALA A 178 -11.68 7.01 -4.85
C ALA A 178 -12.37 7.53 -6.14
N THR A 179 -13.70 7.64 -6.14
CA THR A 179 -14.49 7.95 -7.35
C THR A 179 -14.49 9.43 -7.75
N THR A 180 -14.03 10.35 -6.89
CA THR A 180 -14.13 11.80 -7.11
C THR A 180 -12.91 12.47 -7.71
N SER A 181 -11.82 11.76 -8.03
CA SER A 181 -10.67 12.38 -8.72
C SER A 181 -9.80 11.35 -9.46
N SER A 182 -9.41 11.71 -10.66
CA SER A 182 -8.45 11.04 -11.56
C SER A 182 -7.00 10.93 -11.01
N SER A 183 -6.83 10.71 -9.73
CA SER A 183 -5.52 10.47 -9.09
C SER A 183 -5.61 9.20 -8.27
N PRO A 184 -4.54 8.39 -8.23
CA PRO A 184 -4.52 7.20 -7.39
C PRO A 184 -4.91 7.60 -5.95
N GLY A 185 -5.86 6.87 -5.39
CA GLY A 185 -6.39 7.10 -4.06
C GLY A 185 -5.30 7.03 -2.99
N TRP A 186 -5.69 7.03 -1.73
CA TRP A 186 -4.77 6.87 -0.60
C TRP A 186 -3.93 5.59 -0.71
N ILE A 187 -4.47 4.54 -1.38
CA ILE A 187 -3.83 3.24 -1.56
C ILE A 187 -2.53 3.37 -2.37
N GLY A 188 -2.46 4.28 -3.34
CA GLY A 188 -1.23 4.58 -4.09
C GLY A 188 -0.14 5.30 -3.28
N ARG A 189 -0.34 5.53 -1.97
CA ARG A 189 0.70 6.02 -1.05
C ARG A 189 1.44 4.91 -0.31
N LEU A 190 0.85 3.73 -0.28
CA LEU A 190 1.43 2.54 0.32
C LEU A 190 2.13 1.74 -0.78
N LYS A 191 3.18 1.04 -0.39
CA LYS A 191 3.81 0.05 -1.26
C LYS A 191 2.94 -1.21 -1.33
N PRO A 192 3.00 -2.00 -2.41
CA PRO A 192 2.27 -3.27 -2.51
C PRO A 192 2.42 -4.17 -1.28
N ALA A 193 3.63 -4.43 -0.81
CA ALA A 193 3.90 -5.19 0.42
C ALA A 193 3.17 -4.65 1.66
N GLN A 194 3.06 -3.33 1.81
CA GLN A 194 2.33 -2.73 2.93
C GLN A 194 0.82 -2.94 2.84
N ILE A 195 0.29 -3.02 1.62
CA ILE A 195 -1.12 -3.30 1.37
C ILE A 195 -1.40 -4.79 1.63
N ALA A 196 -0.50 -5.68 1.22
CA ALA A 196 -0.54 -7.10 1.51
C ALA A 196 -0.60 -7.34 3.03
N ASP A 197 0.32 -6.76 3.82
CA ASP A 197 0.31 -6.80 5.29
C ASP A 197 -1.04 -6.36 5.90
N LEU A 198 -1.67 -5.32 5.32
CA LEU A 198 -2.99 -4.86 5.78
C LEU A 198 -4.07 -5.88 5.49
N ILE A 199 -4.07 -6.50 4.30
CA ILE A 199 -5.03 -7.53 3.90
C ILE A 199 -4.89 -8.76 4.80
N GLU A 200 -3.69 -9.20 5.09
CA GLU A 200 -3.40 -10.37 5.94
C GLU A 200 -3.83 -10.20 7.39
N THR A 201 -3.68 -8.99 7.92
CA THR A 201 -4.07 -8.68 9.31
C THR A 201 -5.53 -8.26 9.46
N ALA A 202 -6.26 -8.10 8.36
CA ALA A 202 -7.65 -7.67 8.33
C ALA A 202 -8.61 -8.81 8.69
N THR A 203 -9.80 -8.43 9.19
CA THR A 203 -10.95 -9.36 9.26
C THR A 203 -11.54 -9.55 7.86
N SER A 204 -12.32 -10.61 7.63
CA SER A 204 -12.91 -10.88 6.30
C SER A 204 -13.72 -9.70 5.73
N ASP A 205 -14.45 -8.94 6.56
CA ASP A 205 -15.20 -7.75 6.12
C ASP A 205 -14.24 -6.60 5.75
N GLU A 206 -13.15 -6.43 6.49
CA GLU A 206 -12.12 -5.43 6.19
C GLU A 206 -11.30 -5.81 4.94
N GLN A 207 -10.98 -7.09 4.76
CA GLN A 207 -10.34 -7.62 3.55
C GLN A 207 -11.15 -7.29 2.30
N GLY A 208 -12.46 -7.58 2.33
CA GLY A 208 -13.34 -7.26 1.20
C GLY A 208 -13.26 -5.78 0.80
N LYS A 209 -13.26 -4.87 1.78
CA LYS A 209 -13.15 -3.43 1.52
C LYS A 209 -11.78 -3.01 0.98
N LEU A 210 -10.70 -3.64 1.45
CA LEU A 210 -9.34 -3.38 0.94
C LEU A 210 -9.19 -3.90 -0.48
N LEU A 211 -9.63 -5.13 -0.75
CA LEU A 211 -9.59 -5.75 -2.07
C LEU A 211 -10.42 -4.96 -3.10
N GLU A 212 -11.61 -4.47 -2.74
CA GLU A 212 -12.42 -3.62 -3.63
C GLU A 212 -11.64 -2.37 -4.08
N GLN A 213 -10.79 -1.81 -3.21
CA GLN A 213 -9.97 -0.67 -3.55
C GLN A 213 -8.78 -1.04 -4.44
N VAL A 214 -8.12 -2.14 -4.15
CA VAL A 214 -7.01 -2.67 -4.94
C VAL A 214 -7.52 -3.03 -6.33
N HIS A 215 -8.66 -3.70 -6.44
CA HIS A 215 -9.31 -4.10 -7.70
C HIS A 215 -9.63 -2.93 -8.64
N SER A 216 -9.72 -1.69 -8.13
CA SER A 216 -9.91 -0.49 -8.96
C SER A 216 -8.68 -0.13 -9.80
N ASP A 217 -7.49 -0.66 -9.48
CA ASP A 217 -6.23 -0.48 -10.20
C ASP A 217 -5.60 -1.86 -10.47
N PRO A 218 -5.80 -2.43 -11.67
CA PRO A 218 -5.38 -3.79 -11.98
C PRO A 218 -3.87 -4.06 -11.92
N GLU A 219 -3.02 -3.05 -12.14
CA GLU A 219 -1.57 -3.20 -12.00
C GLU A 219 -1.19 -3.26 -10.51
N LEU A 220 -1.73 -2.34 -9.71
CA LEU A 220 -1.54 -2.38 -8.26
C LEU A 220 -2.09 -3.68 -7.64
N GLU A 221 -3.19 -4.21 -8.18
CA GLU A 221 -3.77 -5.47 -7.73
C GLU A 221 -2.79 -6.63 -7.92
N ALA A 222 -2.19 -6.74 -9.10
CA ALA A 222 -1.19 -7.76 -9.38
C ALA A 222 0.02 -7.63 -8.45
N ASP A 223 0.58 -6.43 -8.31
CA ASP A 223 1.70 -6.15 -7.41
C ASP A 223 1.39 -6.51 -5.95
N VAL A 224 0.16 -6.27 -5.47
CA VAL A 224 -0.27 -6.64 -4.11
C VAL A 224 -0.42 -8.15 -3.97
N PHE A 225 -0.91 -8.84 -4.99
CA PHE A 225 -1.05 -10.29 -4.96
C PHE A 225 0.31 -11.00 -4.97
N GLU A 226 1.34 -10.44 -5.63
CA GLU A 226 2.72 -10.93 -5.58
C GLU A 226 3.30 -10.91 -4.16
N GLU A 227 2.91 -9.93 -3.35
CA GLU A 227 3.40 -9.72 -1.99
C GLU A 227 2.59 -10.43 -0.89
N LEU A 228 1.47 -11.10 -1.24
CA LEU A 228 0.66 -11.86 -0.29
C LEU A 228 1.35 -13.18 0.07
N GLU A 229 1.33 -13.54 1.37
CA GLU A 229 1.73 -14.89 1.80
C GLU A 229 0.81 -15.95 1.15
N GLU A 230 1.38 -17.11 0.81
CA GLU A 230 0.70 -18.24 0.12
C GLU A 230 -0.67 -18.59 0.71
N ASP A 231 -0.76 -18.71 2.04
CA ASP A 231 -2.01 -19.02 2.74
C ASP A 231 -3.08 -17.92 2.53
N SER A 232 -2.66 -16.66 2.52
CA SER A 232 -3.52 -15.49 2.32
C SER A 232 -3.94 -15.36 0.87
N GLN A 233 -3.02 -15.56 -0.07
CA GLN A 233 -3.27 -15.58 -1.51
C GLN A 233 -4.29 -16.68 -1.87
N ALA A 234 -4.07 -17.91 -1.38
CA ALA A 234 -5.00 -19.04 -1.56
C ALA A 234 -6.39 -18.74 -0.97
N GLN A 235 -6.48 -17.99 0.14
CA GLN A 235 -7.76 -17.61 0.72
C GLN A 235 -8.48 -16.57 -0.14
N VAL A 236 -7.79 -15.57 -0.68
CA VAL A 236 -8.37 -14.55 -1.55
C VAL A 236 -8.85 -15.19 -2.86
N PHE A 237 -8.07 -16.08 -3.47
CA PHE A 237 -8.46 -16.80 -4.69
C PHE A 237 -9.74 -17.64 -4.55
N LYS A 238 -10.10 -18.09 -3.33
CA LYS A 238 -11.40 -18.77 -3.11
C LYS A 238 -12.59 -17.86 -3.28
N SER A 239 -12.42 -16.55 -3.16
CA SER A 239 -13.48 -15.55 -3.32
C SER A 239 -13.62 -15.02 -4.74
N LEU A 240 -12.63 -15.25 -5.62
CA LEU A 240 -12.58 -14.80 -7.01
C LEU A 240 -13.02 -15.94 -7.96
N ASP A 241 -13.59 -15.57 -9.09
CA ASP A 241 -13.84 -16.52 -10.18
C ASP A 241 -12.58 -16.74 -11.05
N ASP A 242 -12.63 -17.71 -11.99
CA ASP A 242 -11.47 -18.09 -12.80
C ASP A 242 -11.03 -16.97 -13.76
N ASP A 243 -11.95 -16.17 -14.27
CA ASP A 243 -11.67 -15.03 -15.14
C ASP A 243 -10.97 -13.90 -14.34
N GLU A 244 -11.42 -13.62 -13.13
CA GLU A 244 -10.80 -12.64 -12.22
C GLU A 244 -9.38 -13.07 -11.87
N ILE A 245 -9.17 -14.33 -11.49
CA ILE A 245 -7.83 -14.87 -11.19
C ILE A 245 -6.93 -14.77 -12.42
N ALA A 246 -7.38 -15.21 -13.59
CA ALA A 246 -6.57 -15.15 -14.82
C ALA A 246 -6.20 -13.69 -15.18
N ASN A 247 -7.10 -12.73 -14.90
CA ASN A 247 -6.84 -11.33 -15.11
C ASN A 247 -5.72 -10.80 -14.20
N VAL A 248 -5.71 -11.18 -12.93
CA VAL A 248 -4.63 -10.84 -11.96
C VAL A 248 -3.33 -11.51 -12.40
N LEU A 249 -3.32 -12.83 -12.57
CA LEU A 249 -2.12 -13.59 -12.96
C LEU A 249 -1.49 -13.09 -14.28
N SER A 250 -2.31 -12.61 -15.24
CA SER A 250 -1.79 -12.07 -16.49
C SER A 250 -0.96 -10.79 -16.35
N ARG A 251 -1.07 -10.12 -15.20
CA ARG A 251 -0.34 -8.89 -14.86
C ARG A 251 0.79 -9.11 -13.86
N MET A 252 0.77 -10.21 -13.14
CA MET A 252 1.86 -10.61 -12.25
C MET A 252 3.12 -10.93 -13.04
N ARG A 253 4.27 -10.93 -12.37
CA ARG A 253 5.49 -11.52 -12.90
C ARG A 253 5.25 -13.02 -13.15
N ALA A 254 5.93 -13.57 -14.15
CA ALA A 254 5.62 -14.93 -14.59
C ALA A 254 5.99 -16.02 -13.55
N ASP A 255 7.03 -15.78 -12.76
CA ASP A 255 7.47 -16.60 -11.62
C ASP A 255 6.41 -16.58 -10.51
N ASP A 256 6.01 -15.40 -10.02
CA ASP A 256 4.97 -15.27 -9.01
C ASP A 256 3.61 -15.82 -9.50
N ALA A 257 3.29 -15.62 -10.79
CA ALA A 257 2.09 -16.20 -11.37
C ALA A 257 2.14 -17.75 -11.41
N ALA A 258 3.34 -18.35 -11.60
CA ALA A 258 3.51 -19.79 -11.55
C ALA A 258 3.29 -20.32 -10.13
N ASP A 259 3.87 -19.69 -9.12
CA ASP A 259 3.69 -20.02 -7.71
C ASP A 259 2.23 -19.86 -7.29
N ALA A 260 1.60 -18.74 -7.66
CA ALA A 260 0.19 -18.48 -7.41
C ALA A 260 -0.76 -19.54 -8.04
N VAL A 261 -0.42 -20.07 -9.22
CA VAL A 261 -1.17 -21.20 -9.82
C VAL A 261 -1.06 -22.46 -8.97
N MET A 262 0.08 -22.69 -8.31
CA MET A 262 0.25 -23.86 -7.43
C MET A 262 -0.59 -23.77 -6.16
N GLU A 263 -0.91 -22.56 -5.70
CA GLU A 263 -1.82 -22.31 -4.57
C GLU A 263 -3.31 -22.47 -4.91
N LEU A 264 -3.66 -22.53 -6.21
CA LEU A 264 -5.03 -22.82 -6.62
C LEU A 264 -5.42 -24.27 -6.33
N ALA A 265 -6.70 -24.47 -6.01
CA ALA A 265 -7.28 -25.82 -5.98
C ALA A 265 -7.04 -26.51 -7.34
N GLN A 266 -6.60 -27.78 -7.29
CA GLN A 266 -6.16 -28.55 -8.47
C GLN A 266 -7.19 -28.51 -9.63
N GLU A 267 -8.47 -28.52 -9.30
CA GLU A 267 -9.56 -28.51 -10.27
C GLU A 267 -9.66 -27.21 -11.06
N ARG A 268 -9.15 -26.09 -10.49
CA ARG A 268 -9.20 -24.74 -11.08
C ARG A 268 -7.97 -24.42 -11.94
N ARG A 269 -6.82 -25.03 -11.64
CA ARG A 269 -5.53 -24.70 -12.29
C ARG A 269 -5.60 -24.70 -13.80
N GLN A 270 -6.14 -25.77 -14.40
CA GLN A 270 -6.23 -25.88 -15.84
C GLN A 270 -7.17 -24.84 -16.46
N SER A 271 -8.31 -24.58 -15.83
CA SER A 271 -9.28 -23.58 -16.28
C SER A 271 -8.65 -22.17 -16.30
N VAL A 272 -7.97 -21.79 -15.21
CA VAL A 272 -7.30 -20.50 -15.09
C VAL A 272 -6.16 -20.36 -16.12
N LEU A 273 -5.31 -21.41 -16.29
CA LEU A 273 -4.25 -21.41 -17.29
C LEU A 273 -4.78 -21.26 -18.73
N ASP A 274 -5.95 -21.84 -19.02
CA ASP A 274 -6.56 -21.76 -20.35
C ASP A 274 -7.13 -20.34 -20.65
N LEU A 275 -7.43 -19.58 -19.60
CA LEU A 275 -7.89 -18.18 -19.69
C LEU A 275 -6.74 -17.16 -19.83
N LEU A 276 -5.51 -17.55 -19.50
CA LEU A 276 -4.35 -16.64 -19.64
C LEU A 276 -4.07 -16.31 -21.12
N PRO A 277 -3.61 -15.09 -21.44
CA PRO A 277 -3.07 -14.75 -22.74
C PRO A 277 -1.97 -15.72 -23.16
N HIS A 278 -1.92 -16.10 -24.44
CA HIS A 278 -1.02 -17.16 -24.93
C HIS A 278 0.45 -16.95 -24.53
N GLY A 279 0.95 -15.71 -24.58
CA GLY A 279 2.34 -15.39 -24.20
C GLY A 279 2.61 -15.66 -22.72
N GLU A 280 1.73 -15.16 -21.83
CA GLU A 280 1.85 -15.34 -20.39
C GLU A 280 1.67 -16.81 -20.00
N ARG A 281 0.68 -17.48 -20.56
CA ARG A 281 0.48 -18.91 -20.35
C ARG A 281 1.75 -19.71 -20.68
N THR A 282 2.44 -19.40 -21.78
CA THR A 282 3.66 -20.10 -22.17
C THR A 282 4.77 -19.89 -21.14
N LYS A 283 4.96 -18.68 -20.65
CA LYS A 283 5.94 -18.36 -19.60
C LYS A 283 5.64 -19.14 -18.32
N VAL A 284 4.43 -19.01 -17.80
CA VAL A 284 3.96 -19.67 -16.57
C VAL A 284 4.11 -21.21 -16.70
N MET A 285 3.66 -21.79 -17.80
CA MET A 285 3.80 -23.24 -18.03
C MET A 285 5.26 -23.70 -18.08
N THR A 286 6.17 -22.87 -18.58
CA THR A 286 7.61 -23.18 -18.59
C THR A 286 8.16 -23.19 -17.16
N LEU A 287 7.79 -22.23 -16.34
CA LEU A 287 8.25 -22.09 -14.95
C LEU A 287 7.69 -23.19 -14.05
N LEU A 288 6.43 -23.56 -14.22
CA LEU A 288 5.81 -24.72 -13.53
C LEU A 288 6.53 -26.05 -13.75
N GLY A 289 7.44 -26.13 -14.73
CA GLY A 289 8.28 -27.29 -14.97
C GLY A 289 9.51 -27.40 -14.08
N TYR A 290 9.85 -26.35 -13.31
CA TYR A 290 11.01 -26.32 -12.43
C TYR A 290 10.62 -26.47 -10.96
N ASN A 291 11.60 -26.77 -10.12
CA ASN A 291 11.40 -26.85 -8.68
C ASN A 291 11.59 -25.43 -8.06
N GLU A 292 10.69 -25.00 -7.21
CA GLU A 292 10.68 -23.68 -6.55
C GLU A 292 11.99 -23.37 -5.80
N ALA A 293 12.70 -24.39 -5.27
CA ALA A 293 13.97 -24.20 -4.56
C ALA A 293 15.20 -24.14 -5.49
N THR A 294 15.02 -23.94 -6.79
CA THR A 294 16.10 -23.90 -7.78
C THR A 294 16.10 -22.59 -8.57
N ALA A 295 17.22 -22.30 -9.25
CA ALA A 295 17.34 -21.14 -10.12
C ALA A 295 16.21 -21.06 -11.17
N GLY A 296 15.77 -22.21 -11.70
CA GLY A 296 14.68 -22.29 -12.66
C GLY A 296 13.30 -21.97 -12.09
N GLY A 297 13.09 -22.25 -10.79
CA GLY A 297 11.84 -21.93 -10.09
C GLY A 297 11.69 -20.45 -9.79
N VAL A 298 12.79 -19.80 -9.41
CA VAL A 298 12.78 -18.37 -9.02
C VAL A 298 13.23 -17.42 -10.12
N MET A 299 13.47 -17.89 -11.35
CA MET A 299 13.91 -17.01 -12.45
C MET A 299 12.75 -16.24 -13.06
N GLY A 300 12.91 -14.94 -13.20
CA GLY A 300 12.07 -14.12 -14.05
C GLY A 300 12.35 -14.39 -15.54
N THR A 301 11.30 -14.35 -16.36
CA THR A 301 11.40 -14.52 -17.82
C THR A 301 11.51 -13.21 -18.58
N GLU A 302 11.46 -12.08 -17.88
CA GLU A 302 11.67 -10.75 -18.43
C GLU A 302 13.14 -10.37 -18.29
N PHE A 303 13.81 -10.13 -19.40
CA PHE A 303 15.20 -9.69 -19.45
C PHE A 303 15.49 -8.97 -20.77
N LEU A 304 16.48 -8.10 -20.77
CA LEU A 304 16.91 -7.42 -21.96
C LEU A 304 17.99 -8.24 -22.68
N ALA A 305 17.62 -8.93 -23.74
CA ALA A 305 18.54 -9.66 -24.62
C ALA A 305 18.56 -9.01 -26.01
N LEU A 306 19.78 -8.66 -26.46
CA LEU A 306 19.99 -8.00 -27.75
C LEU A 306 21.09 -8.70 -28.53
N SER A 307 21.04 -8.58 -29.86
CA SER A 307 22.13 -9.06 -30.71
C SER A 307 23.47 -8.46 -30.31
N GLU A 308 24.53 -9.26 -30.28
CA GLU A 308 25.89 -8.78 -29.99
C GLU A 308 26.37 -7.69 -30.97
N ASP A 309 25.81 -7.60 -32.16
CA ASP A 309 26.09 -6.58 -33.18
C ASP A 309 25.36 -5.24 -32.94
N THR A 310 24.39 -5.20 -31.99
CA THR A 310 23.68 -3.96 -31.60
C THR A 310 24.66 -2.97 -30.99
N THR A 311 24.50 -1.68 -31.27
CA THR A 311 25.32 -0.63 -30.67
C THR A 311 24.84 -0.32 -29.24
N VAL A 312 25.74 0.22 -28.41
CA VAL A 312 25.43 0.68 -27.05
C VAL A 312 24.33 1.76 -27.11
N ALA A 313 24.33 2.65 -28.10
CA ALA A 313 23.27 3.66 -28.26
C ALA A 313 21.89 3.05 -28.47
N GLU A 314 21.80 2.05 -29.33
CA GLU A 314 20.55 1.32 -29.59
C GLU A 314 20.08 0.55 -28.37
N ALA A 315 21.00 -0.11 -27.66
CA ALA A 315 20.68 -0.81 -26.41
C ALA A 315 20.12 0.12 -25.33
N LEU A 316 20.73 1.30 -25.15
CA LEU A 316 20.20 2.33 -24.24
C LEU A 316 18.84 2.89 -24.68
N GLN A 317 18.57 2.90 -26.00
CA GLN A 317 17.26 3.28 -26.51
C GLN A 317 16.21 2.21 -26.17
N HIS A 318 16.55 0.93 -26.33
CA HIS A 318 15.66 -0.17 -25.90
C HIS A 318 15.30 -0.06 -24.41
N ILE A 319 16.26 0.26 -23.53
CA ILE A 319 15.98 0.47 -22.09
C ILE A 319 15.00 1.62 -21.85
N ARG A 320 15.12 2.74 -22.60
CA ARG A 320 14.21 3.89 -22.46
C ARG A 320 12.79 3.59 -22.92
N GLU A 321 12.64 2.70 -23.87
CA GLU A 321 11.37 2.33 -24.50
C GLU A 321 10.75 1.06 -23.89
N ALA A 322 11.50 0.37 -23.03
CA ALA A 322 11.03 -0.86 -22.40
C ALA A 322 9.84 -0.60 -21.49
N THR A 323 8.81 -1.45 -21.62
CA THR A 323 7.68 -1.57 -20.72
C THR A 323 7.77 -2.94 -20.06
N THR A 324 8.47 -3.04 -18.95
CA THR A 324 8.66 -4.29 -18.22
C THR A 324 8.00 -4.22 -16.85
N LYS A 325 7.53 -5.34 -16.34
CA LYS A 325 7.05 -5.52 -14.98
C LYS A 325 8.21 -5.60 -13.97
N GLN A 326 9.41 -5.92 -14.46
CA GLN A 326 10.64 -6.01 -13.65
C GLN A 326 11.69 -4.98 -14.12
N PRO A 327 11.62 -3.71 -13.68
CA PRO A 327 12.62 -2.70 -14.05
C PRO A 327 14.06 -3.12 -13.69
N GLU A 328 14.24 -3.96 -12.68
CA GLU A 328 15.51 -4.54 -12.23
C GLU A 328 16.15 -5.39 -13.33
N ALA A 329 15.36 -6.05 -14.17
CA ALA A 329 15.83 -6.83 -15.29
C ALA A 329 16.57 -6.00 -16.37
N LEU A 330 16.34 -4.68 -16.38
CA LEU A 330 17.01 -3.75 -17.31
C LEU A 330 18.40 -3.29 -16.86
N ILE A 331 18.84 -3.63 -15.64
CA ILE A 331 20.18 -3.27 -15.15
C ILE A 331 21.30 -4.00 -15.87
N THR A 332 20.99 -5.12 -16.53
CA THR A 332 21.95 -5.92 -17.29
C THR A 332 21.43 -6.17 -18.70
N ILE A 333 22.26 -5.86 -19.70
CA ILE A 333 22.03 -6.17 -21.12
C ILE A 333 22.70 -7.49 -21.42
N HIS A 334 21.96 -8.44 -21.95
CA HIS A 334 22.44 -9.77 -22.33
C HIS A 334 22.73 -9.79 -23.84
N CYS A 335 23.96 -10.08 -24.22
CA CYS A 335 24.42 -10.10 -25.61
C CYS A 335 24.20 -11.50 -26.18
N ILE A 336 23.41 -11.60 -27.24
CA ILE A 336 23.03 -12.88 -27.84
C ILE A 336 23.66 -12.99 -29.24
N ALA A 337 24.37 -14.10 -29.48
CA ALA A 337 24.88 -14.44 -30.81
C ALA A 337 23.76 -14.87 -31.76
N SER A 338 24.07 -14.98 -33.04
CA SER A 338 23.12 -15.39 -34.07
C SER A 338 22.55 -16.79 -33.92
N ASP A 339 23.23 -17.66 -33.14
CA ASP A 339 22.78 -19.02 -32.77
C ASP A 339 21.92 -19.05 -31.49
N GLY A 340 21.62 -17.89 -30.91
CA GLY A 340 20.78 -17.74 -29.70
C GLY A 340 21.54 -17.85 -28.39
N LYS A 341 22.85 -18.08 -28.40
CA LYS A 341 23.64 -18.24 -27.16
C LYS A 341 24.01 -16.92 -26.55
N LEU A 342 24.09 -16.91 -25.21
CA LEU A 342 24.61 -15.77 -24.47
C LEU A 342 26.13 -15.70 -24.65
N THR A 343 26.62 -14.58 -25.19
CA THR A 343 28.05 -14.35 -25.47
C THR A 343 28.71 -13.32 -24.59
N GLY A 344 27.91 -12.51 -23.88
CA GLY A 344 28.41 -11.51 -22.96
C GLY A 344 27.29 -10.79 -22.21
N VAL A 345 27.68 -10.06 -21.18
CA VAL A 345 26.78 -9.24 -20.36
C VAL A 345 27.35 -7.82 -20.25
N LEU A 346 26.48 -6.81 -20.28
CA LEU A 346 26.87 -5.41 -20.13
C LEU A 346 25.96 -4.75 -19.08
N GLY A 347 26.54 -4.38 -17.94
CA GLY A 347 25.80 -3.66 -16.91
C GLY A 347 25.42 -2.25 -17.35
N LEU A 348 24.25 -1.75 -16.91
CA LEU A 348 23.73 -0.43 -17.28
C LEU A 348 24.73 0.71 -17.05
N VAL A 349 25.45 0.69 -15.90
CA VAL A 349 26.47 1.73 -15.60
C VAL A 349 27.63 1.67 -16.59
N GLN A 350 28.04 0.48 -17.01
CA GLN A 350 29.08 0.30 -18.03
C GLN A 350 28.58 0.79 -19.38
N ALA A 351 27.36 0.45 -19.77
CA ALA A 351 26.73 0.93 -21.00
C ALA A 351 26.64 2.46 -21.07
N LEU A 352 26.26 3.12 -19.97
CA LEU A 352 26.21 4.59 -19.87
C LEU A 352 27.59 5.27 -20.04
N ARG A 353 28.69 4.55 -19.74
CA ARG A 353 30.06 5.05 -19.82
C ARG A 353 30.80 4.65 -21.10
N ALA A 354 30.27 3.70 -21.84
CA ALA A 354 30.84 3.22 -23.11
C ALA A 354 30.61 4.23 -24.25
N ASP A 355 31.43 4.13 -25.31
CA ASP A 355 31.17 4.90 -26.51
C ASP A 355 29.85 4.41 -27.15
N PRO A 356 28.89 5.30 -27.40
CA PRO A 356 27.59 4.94 -27.97
C PRO A 356 27.65 4.16 -29.31
N LYS A 357 28.72 4.28 -30.04
CA LYS A 357 28.93 3.62 -31.33
C LYS A 357 29.56 2.23 -31.23
N THR A 358 30.05 1.84 -30.06
CA THR A 358 30.64 0.52 -29.84
C THR A 358 29.57 -0.55 -29.93
N SER A 359 29.88 -1.70 -30.55
CA SER A 359 28.98 -2.86 -30.53
C SER A 359 28.86 -3.45 -29.13
N LEU A 360 27.76 -4.11 -28.81
CA LEU A 360 27.64 -4.84 -27.55
C LEU A 360 28.71 -5.92 -27.42
N LYS A 361 29.07 -6.60 -28.51
CA LYS A 361 30.17 -7.55 -28.59
C LYS A 361 31.50 -7.01 -28.03
N ASP A 362 31.82 -5.76 -28.39
CA ASP A 362 33.10 -5.15 -27.99
C ASP A 362 33.02 -4.48 -26.62
N ALA A 363 31.80 -4.13 -26.14
CA ALA A 363 31.57 -3.43 -24.87
C ALA A 363 31.29 -4.38 -23.70
N ALA A 364 30.81 -5.60 -23.97
CA ALA A 364 30.36 -6.56 -22.95
C ALA A 364 31.52 -7.28 -22.26
N ASP A 365 31.25 -7.74 -21.05
CA ASP A 365 32.09 -8.72 -20.37
C ASP A 365 31.73 -10.12 -20.86
N HIS A 366 32.73 -10.82 -21.37
CA HIS A 366 32.62 -12.19 -21.88
C HIS A 366 32.87 -13.26 -20.80
N HIS A 367 33.26 -12.86 -19.58
CA HIS A 367 33.35 -13.74 -18.43
C HIS A 367 31.96 -13.88 -17.79
N ILE A 368 31.12 -14.67 -18.44
CA ILE A 368 29.74 -14.85 -18.00
C ILE A 368 29.70 -15.74 -16.77
N VAL A 369 29.18 -15.22 -15.68
CA VAL A 369 28.77 -16.00 -14.51
C VAL A 369 27.28 -16.28 -14.67
N ALA A 370 26.91 -17.57 -14.70
CA ALA A 370 25.55 -18.01 -14.95
C ALA A 370 25.14 -19.15 -13.99
N ALA A 371 23.86 -19.40 -13.87
CA ALA A 371 23.31 -20.58 -13.19
C ALA A 371 22.72 -21.55 -14.22
N SER A 372 22.68 -22.85 -13.83
CA SER A 372 21.82 -23.85 -14.45
C SER A 372 20.42 -23.77 -13.82
N PRO A 373 19.34 -24.08 -14.55
CA PRO A 373 17.99 -24.11 -13.98
C PRO A 373 17.85 -25.03 -12.75
N GLN A 374 18.72 -26.05 -12.62
CA GLN A 374 18.72 -27.00 -11.52
C GLN A 374 19.62 -26.60 -10.35
N ASP A 375 20.35 -25.49 -10.44
CA ASP A 375 21.18 -25.01 -9.34
C ASP A 375 20.31 -24.60 -8.14
N ASP A 376 20.64 -25.09 -6.94
CA ASP A 376 19.96 -24.74 -5.70
C ASP A 376 20.12 -23.24 -5.39
N ILE A 377 19.09 -22.64 -4.76
CA ILE A 377 19.08 -21.22 -4.40
C ILE A 377 20.29 -20.80 -3.57
N SER A 378 20.78 -21.66 -2.69
CA SER A 378 22.01 -21.40 -1.90
C SER A 378 23.25 -21.22 -2.79
N THR A 379 23.34 -21.95 -3.90
CA THR A 379 24.41 -21.81 -4.90
C THR A 379 24.26 -20.54 -5.71
N VAL A 380 23.02 -20.18 -6.08
CA VAL A 380 22.70 -18.93 -6.75
C VAL A 380 23.12 -17.73 -5.90
N VAL A 381 22.67 -17.66 -4.64
CA VAL A 381 23.02 -16.58 -3.69
C VAL A 381 24.52 -16.47 -3.47
N ALA A 382 25.21 -17.60 -3.25
CA ALA A 382 26.66 -17.60 -3.08
C ALA A 382 27.38 -17.04 -4.32
N ARG A 383 26.95 -17.46 -5.53
CA ARG A 383 27.52 -17.00 -6.79
C ARG A 383 27.28 -15.52 -7.02
N MET A 384 26.06 -15.02 -6.74
CA MET A 384 25.74 -13.60 -6.81
C MET A 384 26.57 -12.78 -5.83
N ALA A 385 26.75 -13.25 -4.60
CA ALA A 385 27.58 -12.59 -3.58
C ALA A 385 29.06 -12.57 -3.94
N ASP A 386 29.62 -13.67 -4.43
CA ASP A 386 31.05 -13.80 -4.77
C ASP A 386 31.44 -12.89 -5.92
N PHE A 387 30.55 -12.66 -6.87
CA PHE A 387 30.79 -11.85 -8.06
C PHE A 387 30.11 -10.47 -8.02
N ASN A 388 29.46 -10.09 -6.90
CA ASN A 388 28.71 -8.83 -6.73
C ASN A 388 27.68 -8.59 -7.84
N LEU A 389 26.88 -9.63 -8.16
CA LEU A 389 25.89 -9.58 -9.22
C LEU A 389 24.55 -9.08 -8.69
N LEU A 390 23.88 -8.22 -9.44
CA LEU A 390 22.51 -7.77 -9.19
C LEU A 390 21.49 -8.63 -9.93
N SER A 391 21.92 -9.30 -11.01
CA SER A 391 21.13 -10.31 -11.71
C SER A 391 22.07 -11.43 -12.19
N LEU A 392 21.59 -12.65 -12.20
CA LEU A 392 22.32 -13.84 -12.62
C LEU A 392 21.58 -14.52 -13.77
N PRO A 393 22.16 -14.61 -14.98
CA PRO A 393 21.52 -15.31 -16.08
C PRO A 393 21.42 -16.82 -15.81
N VAL A 394 20.28 -17.39 -16.18
CA VAL A 394 20.02 -18.84 -16.12
C VAL A 394 20.09 -19.39 -17.54
N LEU A 395 21.00 -20.35 -17.76
CA LEU A 395 21.27 -20.92 -19.08
C LEU A 395 20.93 -22.40 -19.12
N ASP A 396 20.45 -22.85 -20.27
CA ASP A 396 20.36 -24.29 -20.56
C ASP A 396 21.72 -24.92 -20.86
N GLU A 397 21.73 -26.24 -21.15
CA GLU A 397 22.96 -26.97 -21.47
C GLU A 397 23.60 -26.51 -22.77
N GLU A 398 22.86 -25.91 -23.68
CA GLU A 398 23.31 -25.34 -24.95
C GLU A 398 23.84 -23.91 -24.83
N GLY A 399 23.63 -23.25 -23.67
CA GLY A 399 24.04 -21.86 -23.40
C GLY A 399 23.01 -20.83 -23.85
N ILE A 400 21.77 -21.24 -24.05
CA ILE A 400 20.64 -20.36 -24.35
C ILE A 400 20.13 -19.74 -23.05
N LEU A 401 19.85 -18.45 -23.07
CA LEU A 401 19.30 -17.71 -21.94
C LEU A 401 17.82 -18.06 -21.74
N LEU A 402 17.50 -18.67 -20.61
CA LEU A 402 16.14 -19.07 -20.22
C LEU A 402 15.43 -18.00 -19.39
N GLY A 403 16.19 -17.34 -18.52
CA GLY A 403 15.69 -16.32 -17.59
C GLY A 403 16.84 -15.67 -16.83
N ILE A 404 16.50 -14.86 -15.86
CA ILE A 404 17.46 -14.26 -14.93
C ILE A 404 16.93 -14.41 -13.51
N VAL A 405 17.82 -14.55 -12.53
CA VAL A 405 17.48 -14.43 -11.11
C VAL A 405 17.98 -13.07 -10.66
N THR A 406 17.10 -12.22 -10.12
CA THR A 406 17.49 -10.93 -9.56
C THR A 406 17.93 -11.08 -8.10
N VAL A 407 18.59 -10.06 -7.53
CA VAL A 407 19.11 -10.15 -6.15
C VAL A 407 18.00 -10.18 -5.12
N ASP A 408 16.89 -9.52 -5.36
CA ASP A 408 15.70 -9.52 -4.52
C ASP A 408 15.01 -10.89 -4.51
N ASP A 409 14.71 -11.50 -5.67
CA ASP A 409 14.14 -12.84 -5.76
C ASP A 409 15.08 -13.88 -5.08
N ALA A 410 16.38 -13.78 -5.31
CA ALA A 410 17.36 -14.67 -4.67
C ALA A 410 17.39 -14.52 -3.14
N LEU A 411 17.25 -13.29 -2.63
CA LEU A 411 17.19 -13.02 -1.19
C LEU A 411 15.87 -13.50 -0.59
N GLU A 412 14.76 -13.28 -1.25
CA GLU A 412 13.44 -13.74 -0.81
C GLU A 412 13.42 -15.25 -0.67
N ALA A 413 13.84 -15.98 -1.72
CA ALA A 413 13.91 -17.43 -1.70
C ALA A 413 14.92 -18.02 -0.68
N ALA A 414 15.95 -17.26 -0.30
CA ALA A 414 16.97 -17.71 0.66
C ALA A 414 16.65 -17.37 2.11
N LEU A 415 15.79 -16.37 2.36
CA LEU A 415 15.47 -15.94 3.72
C LEU A 415 14.43 -16.84 4.35
N PRO A 416 14.59 -17.19 5.64
CA PRO A 416 13.54 -17.91 6.34
C PRO A 416 12.24 -17.10 6.38
N ALA A 417 11.08 -17.70 6.12
CA ALA A 417 9.76 -17.05 6.08
C ALA A 417 9.46 -16.13 7.29
N HIS A 418 10.02 -16.45 8.48
CA HIS A 418 9.85 -15.62 9.67
C HIS A 418 10.72 -14.34 9.71
N TRP A 419 11.63 -14.14 8.76
CA TRP A 419 12.48 -12.93 8.65
C TRP A 419 11.81 -11.87 7.78
N ALA A 420 10.94 -12.27 6.87
CA ALA A 420 10.14 -11.36 6.05
C ALA A 420 9.11 -10.56 6.89
N LYS A 421 8.81 -11.03 8.12
CA LYS A 421 7.82 -10.44 9.05
C LYS A 421 8.42 -9.36 10.00
N ARG A 422 9.18 -8.40 9.50
CA ARG A 422 9.67 -7.29 10.33
C ARG A 422 9.16 -5.93 9.89
#